data_c3c9a738c0fc15057c117043d8818a44
#
_entry.id   c3c9a738c0fc15057c117043d8818a44
#
_cell.length_a   1.000
_cell.length_b   1.000
_cell.length_c   1.000
_cell.angle_alpha   90.00
_cell.angle_beta   90.00
_cell.angle_gamma   90.00
#
_symmetry.space_group_name_H-M   'P 1'
#
loop_
_entity.id
_entity.type
_entity.pdbx_description
1 polymer ?
#
loop_
_entity_poly.entity_id
_entity_poly.type
_entity_poly.pdbx_seq_one_letter_code
_entity_poly.pdbx_strand_id
1 'polypeptide(L)'
;FQGYSTRADCDLIGVGMSAIGRVGDSYAQNAKTLKTYYEAIDAGGLAITRGVRLDEDDRIRRDVISRVMCHMSLNFADIEQAYDIDFVADFASELGELADLAADGLVAIDAHGLRILPAGRLLVRVVAQVFDRYRRSAANARCAKVM
;
A
#
# COMPACT_ATOMS: atom_id res chain seq x y z
N PHE A 1 2.33 9.38 -1.09
CA PHE A 1 3.23 8.22 -1.10
C PHE A 1 4.40 8.47 -0.14
N GLN A 2 4.65 7.53 0.75
CA GLN A 2 5.71 7.64 1.77
C GLN A 2 7.01 6.95 1.37
N GLY A 3 7.00 6.20 0.31
CA GLY A 3 8.05 5.25 -0.02
C GLY A 3 7.92 3.93 0.76
N TYR A 4 8.77 2.99 0.44
CA TYR A 4 8.87 1.70 1.10
C TYR A 4 10.20 1.63 1.84
N SER A 5 10.16 1.12 3.06
CA SER A 5 11.32 0.99 3.93
C SER A 5 11.61 -0.48 4.19
N THR A 6 12.87 -0.83 4.30
CA THR A 6 13.30 -2.16 4.77
C THR A 6 12.96 -2.41 6.24
N ARG A 7 12.48 -1.37 6.95
CA ARG A 7 12.00 -1.44 8.34
C ARG A 7 10.48 -1.30 8.38
N ALA A 8 9.80 -2.26 7.78
CA ALA A 8 8.35 -2.28 7.67
C ALA A 8 7.63 -2.30 9.04
N ASP A 9 8.26 -2.88 10.06
CA ASP A 9 7.68 -3.05 11.40
C ASP A 9 7.86 -1.83 12.31
N CYS A 10 8.61 -0.79 11.86
CA CYS A 10 8.81 0.41 12.67
C CYS A 10 7.68 1.41 12.48
N ASP A 11 7.31 2.09 13.57
CA ASP A 11 6.49 3.28 13.48
C ASP A 11 7.24 4.40 12.75
N LEU A 12 6.50 5.21 12.01
CA LEU A 12 7.03 6.33 11.24
C LEU A 12 6.38 7.63 11.72
N ILE A 13 7.16 8.51 12.29
CA ILE A 13 6.70 9.84 12.68
C ILE A 13 6.97 10.82 11.54
N GLY A 14 5.89 11.34 10.95
CA GLY A 14 5.98 12.34 9.89
C GLY A 14 6.17 13.74 10.47
N VAL A 15 7.29 14.39 10.17
CA VAL A 15 7.62 15.75 10.61
C VAL A 15 7.53 16.72 9.44
N GLY A 16 6.92 17.88 9.67
CA GLY A 16 6.74 18.93 8.66
C GLY A 16 5.37 18.92 7.99
N MET A 17 5.12 19.97 7.18
CA MET A 17 3.84 20.08 6.45
C MET A 17 3.67 18.92 5.47
N SER A 18 2.42 18.50 5.26
CA SER A 18 1.99 17.39 4.40
C SER A 18 2.59 16.02 4.74
N ALA A 19 3.49 15.93 5.72
CA ALA A 19 4.11 14.67 6.10
C ALA A 19 3.05 13.67 6.55
N ILE A 20 3.27 12.40 6.21
CA ILE A 20 2.41 11.30 6.61
C ILE A 20 3.19 10.43 7.59
N GLY A 21 2.62 10.18 8.75
CA GLY A 21 3.12 9.24 9.75
C GLY A 21 2.31 7.96 9.76
N ARG A 22 2.91 6.91 10.31
CA ARG A 22 2.27 5.64 10.62
C ARG A 22 2.65 5.22 12.03
N VAL A 23 1.66 5.04 12.89
CA VAL A 23 1.86 4.54 14.25
C VAL A 23 0.87 3.41 14.48
N GLY A 24 1.39 2.21 14.71
CA GLY A 24 0.59 1.00 14.82
C GLY A 24 -0.28 0.80 13.56
N ASP A 25 -1.60 0.69 13.77
CA ASP A 25 -2.58 0.51 12.70
C ASP A 25 -3.22 1.83 12.24
N SER A 26 -2.51 2.95 12.39
CA SER A 26 -3.04 4.25 11.99
C SER A 26 -2.07 5.01 11.10
N TYR A 27 -2.61 5.67 10.08
CA TYR A 27 -1.91 6.68 9.32
C TYR A 27 -2.47 8.05 9.67
N ALA A 28 -1.59 9.04 9.77
CA ALA A 28 -1.95 10.43 10.02
C ALA A 28 -1.20 11.35 9.06
N GLN A 29 -1.87 12.37 8.55
CA GLN A 29 -1.26 13.38 7.69
C GLN A 29 -1.34 14.76 8.30
N ASN A 30 -0.20 15.44 8.33
CA ASN A 30 -0.09 16.82 8.75
C ASN A 30 -0.74 17.77 7.74
N ALA A 31 -1.03 18.98 8.21
CA ALA A 31 -1.56 20.08 7.41
C ALA A 31 -0.74 20.30 6.13
N LYS A 32 -1.42 20.57 5.01
CA LYS A 32 -0.80 20.66 3.69
C LYS A 32 -0.20 22.03 3.39
N THR A 33 -0.49 23.04 4.22
CA THR A 33 0.05 24.39 4.06
C THR A 33 0.92 24.77 5.24
N LEU A 34 1.97 25.53 5.01
CA LEU A 34 2.85 26.02 6.08
C LEU A 34 2.08 26.82 7.13
N LYS A 35 1.16 27.67 6.70
CA LYS A 35 0.34 28.49 7.59
C LYS A 35 -0.40 27.62 8.61
N THR A 36 -1.24 26.69 8.13
CA THR A 36 -2.02 25.83 9.01
C THR A 36 -1.14 24.90 9.86
N TYR A 37 0.01 24.47 9.30
CA TYR A 37 0.97 23.65 10.04
C TYR A 37 1.53 24.42 11.24
N TYR A 38 2.06 25.63 11.03
CA TYR A 38 2.63 26.42 12.10
C TYR A 38 1.61 26.92 13.10
N GLU A 39 0.40 27.32 12.65
CA GLU A 39 -0.69 27.69 13.56
C GLU A 39 -1.01 26.57 14.57
N ALA A 40 -1.00 25.31 14.13
CA ALA A 40 -1.24 24.19 15.02
C ALA A 40 -0.06 23.94 15.99
N ILE A 41 1.19 24.03 15.49
CA ILE A 41 2.40 23.85 16.31
C ILE A 41 2.55 24.97 17.34
N ASP A 42 2.35 26.21 16.94
CA ASP A 42 2.45 27.38 17.83
C ASP A 42 1.36 27.37 18.92
N ALA A 43 0.21 26.75 18.62
CA ALA A 43 -0.83 26.49 19.61
C ALA A 43 -0.52 25.30 20.55
N GLY A 44 0.67 24.68 20.44
CA GLY A 44 1.09 23.53 21.26
C GLY A 44 0.45 22.20 20.89
N GLY A 45 -0.21 22.11 19.72
CA GLY A 45 -0.89 20.91 19.24
C GLY A 45 -0.13 20.11 18.19
N LEU A 46 -0.74 19.02 17.75
CA LEU A 46 -0.28 18.27 16.58
C LEU A 46 -0.92 18.86 15.31
N ALA A 47 -0.13 19.05 14.27
CA ALA A 47 -0.62 19.58 13.00
C ALA A 47 -1.36 18.54 12.13
N ILE A 48 -1.90 17.48 12.73
CA ILE A 48 -2.63 16.40 12.05
C ILE A 48 -4.00 16.94 11.59
N THR A 49 -4.28 16.82 10.28
CA THR A 49 -5.57 17.26 9.70
C THR A 49 -6.45 16.11 9.26
N ARG A 50 -5.88 14.95 9.06
CA ARG A 50 -6.63 13.73 8.71
C ARG A 50 -5.84 12.48 9.09
N GLY A 51 -6.56 11.39 9.25
CA GLY A 51 -5.98 10.08 9.49
C GLY A 51 -6.92 8.98 9.05
N VAL A 52 -6.42 7.77 9.04
CA VAL A 52 -7.18 6.55 8.83
C VAL A 52 -6.68 5.50 9.81
N ARG A 53 -7.60 4.79 10.43
CA ARG A 53 -7.31 3.57 11.18
C ARG A 53 -7.58 2.39 10.26
N LEU A 54 -6.59 1.51 10.17
CA LEU A 54 -6.68 0.30 9.36
C LEU A 54 -7.56 -0.73 10.07
N ASP A 55 -8.44 -1.36 9.32
CA ASP A 55 -9.10 -2.58 9.73
C ASP A 55 -8.23 -3.81 9.38
N GLU A 56 -8.77 -5.00 9.58
CA GLU A 56 -8.03 -6.25 9.34
C GLU A 56 -7.70 -6.44 7.85
N ASP A 57 -8.68 -6.23 6.97
CA ASP A 57 -8.46 -6.30 5.52
C ASP A 57 -7.42 -5.29 5.04
N ASP A 58 -7.44 -4.06 5.57
CA ASP A 58 -6.40 -3.06 5.29
C ASP A 58 -5.00 -3.53 5.70
N ARG A 59 -4.87 -4.20 6.84
CA ARG A 59 -3.58 -4.71 7.32
C ARG A 59 -3.04 -5.81 6.41
N ILE A 60 -3.89 -6.76 6.02
CA ILE A 60 -3.54 -7.83 5.10
C ILE A 60 -3.09 -7.23 3.76
N ARG A 61 -3.90 -6.36 3.16
CA ARG A 61 -3.60 -5.70 1.88
C ARG A 61 -2.32 -4.87 1.94
N ARG A 62 -2.09 -4.18 3.04
CA ARG A 62 -0.84 -3.44 3.28
C ARG A 62 0.38 -4.36 3.24
N ASP A 63 0.33 -5.52 3.90
CA ASP A 63 1.43 -6.49 3.92
C ASP A 63 1.65 -7.07 2.52
N VAL A 64 0.59 -7.48 1.83
CA VAL A 64 0.64 -7.94 0.43
C VAL A 64 1.30 -6.91 -0.47
N ILE A 65 0.82 -5.66 -0.46
CA ILE A 65 1.37 -4.57 -1.26
C ILE A 65 2.85 -4.32 -0.92
N SER A 66 3.19 -4.31 0.37
CA SER A 66 4.58 -4.09 0.81
C SER A 66 5.51 -5.19 0.32
N ARG A 67 5.12 -6.45 0.41
CA ARG A 67 5.93 -7.59 -0.08
C ARG A 67 6.12 -7.53 -1.59
N VAL A 68 5.05 -7.30 -2.35
CA VAL A 68 5.13 -7.13 -3.81
C VAL A 68 6.08 -6.00 -4.19
N MET A 69 5.97 -4.84 -3.53
CA MET A 69 6.78 -3.67 -3.83
C MET A 69 8.24 -3.80 -3.41
N CYS A 70 8.51 -4.42 -2.25
CA CYS A 70 9.86 -4.49 -1.70
C CYS A 70 10.63 -5.74 -2.17
N HIS A 71 9.94 -6.88 -2.30
CA HIS A 71 10.57 -8.15 -2.61
C HIS A 71 10.36 -8.61 -4.06
N MET A 72 9.50 -7.93 -4.82
CA MET A 72 9.10 -8.34 -6.18
C MET A 72 8.47 -9.73 -6.23
N SER A 73 8.02 -10.23 -5.09
CA SER A 73 7.40 -11.54 -4.94
C SER A 73 6.50 -11.58 -3.71
N LEU A 74 5.54 -12.49 -3.74
CA LEU A 74 4.63 -12.77 -2.65
C LEU A 74 4.48 -14.29 -2.54
N ASN A 75 4.74 -14.85 -1.39
CA ASN A 75 4.40 -16.23 -1.06
C ASN A 75 3.04 -16.22 -0.36
N PHE A 76 2.08 -16.98 -0.85
CA PHE A 76 0.72 -16.99 -0.31
C PHE A 76 0.69 -17.62 1.09
N ALA A 77 1.44 -18.71 1.30
CA ALA A 77 1.51 -19.38 2.61
C ALA A 77 2.01 -18.46 3.74
N ASP A 78 2.87 -17.47 3.43
CA ASP A 78 3.35 -16.53 4.45
C ASP A 78 2.23 -15.59 4.92
N ILE A 79 1.31 -15.22 4.02
CA ILE A 79 0.14 -14.39 4.35
C ILE A 79 -0.92 -15.23 5.06
N GLU A 80 -1.19 -16.44 4.55
CA GLU A 80 -2.13 -17.39 5.14
C GLU A 80 -1.77 -17.70 6.59
N GLN A 81 -0.49 -17.97 6.85
CA GLN A 81 0.00 -18.22 8.21
C GLN A 81 -0.09 -16.99 9.12
N ALA A 82 0.16 -15.80 8.58
CA ALA A 82 0.17 -14.57 9.37
C ALA A 82 -1.22 -14.07 9.77
N TYR A 83 -2.23 -14.36 8.93
CA TYR A 83 -3.57 -13.78 9.06
C TYR A 83 -4.70 -14.82 9.16
N ASP A 84 -4.39 -16.12 9.12
CA ASP A 84 -5.35 -17.23 9.19
C ASP A 84 -6.45 -17.14 8.13
N ILE A 85 -6.05 -16.94 6.86
CA ILE A 85 -6.93 -16.78 5.70
C ILE A 85 -6.61 -17.81 4.63
N ASP A 86 -7.50 -17.98 3.64
CA ASP A 86 -7.23 -18.64 2.36
C ASP A 86 -6.94 -17.56 1.31
N PHE A 87 -5.65 -17.37 1.00
CA PHE A 87 -5.25 -16.28 0.11
C PHE A 87 -5.88 -16.38 -1.28
N VAL A 88 -5.92 -17.58 -1.85
CA VAL A 88 -6.45 -17.77 -3.21
C VAL A 88 -7.96 -17.51 -3.27
N ALA A 89 -8.69 -17.93 -2.24
CA ALA A 89 -10.12 -17.68 -2.15
C ALA A 89 -10.43 -16.20 -1.90
N ASP A 90 -9.73 -15.56 -0.94
CA ASP A 90 -10.01 -14.20 -0.51
C ASP A 90 -9.58 -13.15 -1.55
N PHE A 91 -8.52 -13.43 -2.33
CA PHE A 91 -8.00 -12.56 -3.38
C PHE A 91 -8.26 -13.06 -4.81
N ALA A 92 -9.26 -13.94 -5.00
CA ALA A 92 -9.58 -14.51 -6.31
C ALA A 92 -9.85 -13.43 -7.38
N SER A 93 -10.54 -12.35 -7.01
CA SER A 93 -10.81 -11.21 -7.90
C SER A 93 -9.55 -10.49 -8.32
N GLU A 94 -8.67 -10.22 -7.38
CA GLU A 94 -7.39 -9.54 -7.58
C GLU A 94 -6.45 -10.39 -8.44
N LEU A 95 -6.37 -11.69 -8.16
CA LEU A 95 -5.58 -12.63 -8.97
C LEU A 95 -6.12 -12.71 -10.42
N GLY A 96 -7.45 -12.67 -10.58
CA GLY A 96 -8.09 -12.61 -11.89
C GLY A 96 -7.73 -11.32 -12.67
N GLU A 97 -7.67 -10.16 -11.99
CA GLU A 97 -7.26 -8.89 -12.61
C GLU A 97 -5.79 -8.90 -13.10
N LEU A 98 -4.95 -9.78 -12.55
CA LEU A 98 -3.55 -9.92 -12.97
C LEU A 98 -3.34 -10.85 -14.17
N ALA A 99 -4.40 -11.52 -14.66
CA ALA A 99 -4.29 -12.51 -15.74
C ALA A 99 -3.68 -11.93 -17.02
N ASP A 100 -4.08 -10.72 -17.42
CA ASP A 100 -3.54 -10.06 -18.60
C ASP A 100 -2.05 -9.73 -18.43
N LEU A 101 -1.65 -9.25 -17.25
CA LEU A 101 -0.24 -8.97 -16.97
C LEU A 101 0.60 -10.26 -16.90
N ALA A 102 0.00 -11.38 -16.51
CA ALA A 102 0.65 -12.69 -16.56
C ALA A 102 0.81 -13.19 -18.01
N ALA A 103 -0.22 -13.02 -18.85
CA ALA A 103 -0.17 -13.36 -20.25
C ALA A 103 0.90 -12.53 -21.01
N ASP A 104 1.07 -11.27 -20.62
CA ASP A 104 2.10 -10.37 -21.18
C ASP A 104 3.53 -10.67 -20.64
N GLY A 105 3.69 -11.67 -19.76
CA GLY A 105 4.98 -12.05 -19.20
C GLY A 105 5.58 -11.03 -18.21
N LEU A 106 4.74 -10.22 -17.56
CA LEU A 106 5.15 -9.22 -16.61
C LEU A 106 5.16 -9.76 -15.17
N VAL A 107 4.29 -10.72 -14.90
CA VAL A 107 4.15 -11.40 -13.61
C VAL A 107 3.97 -12.90 -13.83
N ALA A 108 4.55 -13.71 -12.97
CA ALA A 108 4.27 -15.14 -12.90
C ALA A 108 3.43 -15.41 -11.66
N ILE A 109 2.35 -16.16 -11.82
CA ILE A 109 1.44 -16.55 -10.74
C ILE A 109 1.28 -18.07 -10.81
N ASP A 110 1.44 -18.73 -9.66
CA ASP A 110 1.20 -20.15 -9.50
C ASP A 110 0.43 -20.44 -8.21
N ALA A 111 0.25 -21.71 -7.85
CA ALA A 111 -0.49 -22.11 -6.65
C ALA A 111 0.19 -21.67 -5.33
N HIS A 112 1.43 -21.24 -5.36
CA HIS A 112 2.20 -20.92 -4.16
C HIS A 112 2.48 -19.42 -4.00
N GLY A 113 2.36 -18.66 -5.09
CA GLY A 113 2.65 -17.24 -5.00
C GLY A 113 2.64 -16.48 -6.32
N LEU A 114 3.08 -15.23 -6.19
CA LEU A 114 3.22 -14.28 -7.27
C LEU A 114 4.66 -13.78 -7.32
N ARG A 115 5.22 -13.63 -8.52
CA ARG A 115 6.56 -13.09 -8.74
C ARG A 115 6.56 -12.11 -9.92
N ILE A 116 7.13 -10.94 -9.70
CA ILE A 116 7.35 -9.94 -10.75
C ILE A 116 8.51 -10.39 -11.63
N LEU A 117 8.27 -10.54 -12.92
CA LEU A 117 9.29 -10.90 -13.90
C LEU A 117 10.16 -9.67 -14.26
N PRO A 118 11.36 -9.87 -14.83
CA PRO A 118 12.24 -8.74 -15.17
C PRO A 118 11.57 -7.65 -16.00
N ALA A 119 10.73 -8.01 -16.97
CA ALA A 119 9.97 -7.06 -17.80
C ALA A 119 8.91 -6.29 -16.99
N GLY A 120 8.36 -6.88 -15.94
CA GLY A 120 7.33 -6.27 -15.10
C GLY A 120 7.86 -5.32 -14.02
N ARG A 121 9.17 -5.24 -13.78
CA ARG A 121 9.74 -4.46 -12.66
C ARG A 121 9.35 -2.99 -12.66
N LEU A 122 9.30 -2.36 -13.82
CA LEU A 122 8.86 -0.96 -13.94
C LEU A 122 7.36 -0.79 -13.70
N LEU A 123 6.59 -1.88 -13.80
CA LEU A 123 5.14 -1.92 -13.63
C LEU A 123 4.72 -2.52 -12.27
N VAL A 124 5.65 -2.77 -11.35
CA VAL A 124 5.34 -3.35 -10.03
C VAL A 124 4.25 -2.59 -9.29
N ARG A 125 4.17 -1.27 -9.46
CA ARG A 125 3.09 -0.46 -8.88
C ARG A 125 1.72 -0.80 -9.44
N VAL A 126 1.64 -1.13 -10.73
CA VAL A 126 0.39 -1.54 -11.38
C VAL A 126 -0.10 -2.85 -10.77
N VAL A 127 0.82 -3.81 -10.57
CA VAL A 127 0.52 -5.07 -9.89
C VAL A 127 0.08 -4.83 -8.45
N ALA A 128 0.85 -4.05 -7.69
CA ALA A 128 0.54 -3.76 -6.27
C ALA A 128 -0.79 -3.02 -6.10
N GLN A 129 -1.15 -2.13 -7.03
CA GLN A 129 -2.43 -1.40 -7.01
C GLN A 129 -3.66 -2.30 -7.13
N VAL A 130 -3.54 -3.49 -7.70
CA VAL A 130 -4.66 -4.42 -7.81
C VAL A 130 -5.16 -4.81 -6.42
N PHE A 131 -4.26 -4.91 -5.43
CA PHE A 131 -4.57 -5.25 -4.05
C PHE A 131 -5.06 -4.06 -3.22
N ASP A 132 -5.08 -2.83 -3.76
CA ASP A 132 -5.60 -1.65 -3.07
C ASP A 132 -7.13 -1.55 -3.21
N ARG A 133 -7.87 -1.88 -2.15
CA ARG A 133 -9.34 -1.84 -2.15
C ARG A 133 -9.91 -0.43 -2.39
N TYR A 134 -9.16 0.62 -2.05
CA TYR A 134 -9.58 2.01 -2.23
C TYR A 134 -9.46 2.49 -3.68
N ARG A 135 -8.72 1.76 -4.53
CA ARG A 135 -8.61 2.06 -5.96
C ARG A 135 -9.97 2.05 -6.66
N ARG A 136 -10.82 1.08 -6.30
CA ARG A 136 -12.15 0.92 -6.91
C ARG A 136 -13.11 2.06 -6.53
N SER A 137 -12.99 2.59 -5.31
CA SER A 137 -13.77 3.75 -4.86
C SER A 137 -13.21 5.08 -5.40
N ALA A 138 -11.94 5.12 -5.78
CA ALA A 138 -11.26 6.28 -6.35
C ALA A 138 -11.34 6.36 -7.89
N ALA A 139 -12.13 5.53 -8.56
CA ALA A 139 -12.32 5.60 -10.02
C ALA A 139 -12.81 6.97 -10.51
N ASN A 140 -13.25 7.85 -9.60
CA ASN A 140 -13.57 9.26 -9.83
C ASN A 140 -12.48 10.25 -9.36
N ALA A 141 -11.42 9.80 -8.70
CA ALA A 141 -10.31 10.65 -8.32
C ALA A 141 -9.26 10.57 -9.44
N ARG A 142 -9.10 11.66 -10.18
CA ARG A 142 -8.09 11.80 -11.25
C ARG A 142 -6.74 11.34 -10.71
N CYS A 143 -6.24 10.23 -11.23
CA CYS A 143 -4.85 9.83 -11.04
C CYS A 143 -3.95 11.01 -11.41
N ALA A 144 -3.04 11.39 -10.53
CA ALA A 144 -2.01 12.36 -10.89
C ALA A 144 -1.28 11.79 -12.11
N LYS A 145 -1.28 12.56 -13.21
CA LYS A 145 -0.50 12.21 -14.39
C LYS A 145 0.95 12.12 -13.95
N VAL A 146 1.55 10.95 -14.08
CA VAL A 146 3.00 10.80 -14.02
C VAL A 146 3.51 11.40 -15.32
N MET A 147 4.16 12.54 -15.22
CA MET A 147 4.99 13.08 -16.31
C MET A 147 6.33 12.39 -16.28
#